data_33d127ed32d5468237ae5025bba4d2b2
#
_entry.id   33d127ed32d5468237ae5025bba4d2b2
#
_cell.length_a   1.000
_cell.length_b   1.000
_cell.length_c   1.000
_cell.angle_alpha   90.00
_cell.angle_beta   90.00
_cell.angle_gamma   90.00
#
_symmetry.space_group_name_H-M   'P 1'
#
loop_
_entity.id
_entity.type
_entity.pdbx_description
1 polymer ?
#
loop_
_entity_poly.entity_id
_entity_poly.type
_entity_poly.pdbx_seq_one_letter_code
_entity_poly.pdbx_strand_id
1 'polypeptide(L)'
;MALTRQADRASRSGIWVGLFAITMSIAAFSSALFVRQGTMDWTHIVLPSVLYLNTLLLLASSATLEVARRSLTATSPVDSNAAARKASAWVILTVLLGLVFCVGQFAAWRDLRAQGIYLTTNPNSSFFYVLTFIHALHVLAGIAALVHLAGRLTASHSTFRRSLFENTAIYWHFMAVLWVYLFLLCRMKL
;
A
#
# COMPACT_ATOMS: atom_id res chain seq x y z
N MET A 1 10.46 31.82 1.15
CA MET A 1 11.00 30.79 0.23
C MET A 1 11.94 29.79 0.92
N ALA A 2 12.85 30.17 1.81
CA ALA A 2 13.78 29.23 2.48
C ALA A 2 13.04 28.22 3.39
N LEU A 3 12.10 28.68 4.22
CA LEU A 3 11.33 27.83 5.15
C LEU A 3 10.48 26.77 4.45
N THR A 4 9.88 27.08 3.30
CA THR A 4 9.09 26.11 2.52
C THR A 4 9.98 25.01 1.93
N ARG A 5 11.15 25.35 1.42
CA ARG A 5 12.12 24.37 0.89
C ARG A 5 12.67 23.46 2.00
N GLN A 6 12.87 23.99 3.20
CA GLN A 6 13.33 23.20 4.34
C GLN A 6 12.24 22.22 4.82
N ALA A 7 10.98 22.65 4.89
CA ALA A 7 9.84 21.79 5.21
C ALA A 7 9.63 20.67 4.17
N ASP A 8 9.82 20.96 2.89
CA ASP A 8 9.71 19.94 1.83
C ASP A 8 10.85 18.91 1.89
N ARG A 9 12.06 19.34 2.22
CA ARG A 9 13.20 18.42 2.46
C ARG A 9 12.96 17.54 3.67
N ALA A 10 12.52 18.10 4.79
CA ALA A 10 12.22 17.36 6.02
C ALA A 10 11.12 16.32 5.80
N SER A 11 10.04 16.69 5.09
CA SER A 11 8.94 15.78 4.72
C SER A 11 9.43 14.63 3.84
N ARG A 12 10.30 14.92 2.88
CA ARG A 12 10.86 13.90 1.97
C ARG A 12 11.82 12.95 2.71
N SER A 13 12.67 13.48 3.59
CA SER A 13 13.55 12.66 4.43
C SER A 13 12.74 11.76 5.37
N GLY A 14 11.67 12.29 5.98
CA GLY A 14 10.78 11.53 6.86
C GLY A 14 10.13 10.33 6.17
N ILE A 15 9.67 10.48 4.92
CA ILE A 15 9.14 9.35 4.15
C ILE A 15 10.19 8.27 3.92
N TRP A 16 11.40 8.62 3.49
CA TRP A 16 12.46 7.64 3.26
C TRP A 16 12.84 6.87 4.53
N VAL A 17 12.93 7.56 5.68
CA VAL A 17 13.16 6.92 6.98
C VAL A 17 12.02 5.95 7.31
N GLY A 18 10.76 6.35 7.10
CA GLY A 18 9.59 5.48 7.31
C GLY A 18 9.61 4.24 6.42
N LEU A 19 9.86 4.40 5.11
CA LEU A 19 9.95 3.28 4.16
C LEU A 19 11.11 2.33 4.52
N PHE A 20 12.25 2.87 4.93
CA PHE A 20 13.38 2.06 5.40
C PHE A 20 13.01 1.25 6.66
N ALA A 21 12.36 1.86 7.64
CA ALA A 21 11.91 1.17 8.84
C ALA A 21 10.92 0.02 8.54
N ILE A 22 9.96 0.25 7.62
CA ILE A 22 9.04 -0.79 7.15
C ILE A 22 9.80 -1.93 6.47
N THR A 23 10.74 -1.60 5.57
CA THR A 23 11.56 -2.60 4.87
C THR A 23 12.36 -3.44 5.85
N MET A 24 13.01 -2.83 6.84
CA MET A 24 13.77 -3.56 7.87
C MET A 24 12.88 -4.47 8.72
N SER A 25 11.69 -4.01 9.09
CA SER A 25 10.72 -4.82 9.84
C SER A 25 10.28 -6.05 9.03
N ILE A 26 9.93 -5.88 7.76
CA ILE A 26 9.53 -6.99 6.89
C ILE A 26 10.71 -7.93 6.62
N ALA A 27 11.93 -7.42 6.45
CA ALA A 27 13.12 -8.24 6.30
C ALA A 27 13.38 -9.12 7.54
N ALA A 28 13.21 -8.57 8.75
CA ALA A 28 13.33 -9.32 9.99
C ALA A 28 12.29 -10.44 10.09
N PHE A 29 11.01 -10.16 9.80
CA PHE A 29 9.97 -11.19 9.77
C PHE A 29 10.23 -12.25 8.69
N SER A 30 10.69 -11.85 7.51
CA SER A 30 11.04 -12.78 6.44
C SER A 30 12.20 -13.69 6.86
N SER A 31 13.24 -13.14 7.48
CA SER A 31 14.36 -13.91 8.02
C SER A 31 13.89 -14.93 9.07
N ALA A 32 13.03 -14.52 10.00
CA ALA A 32 12.45 -15.40 11.00
C ALA A 32 11.65 -16.54 10.37
N LEU A 33 10.87 -16.25 9.30
CA LEU A 33 10.11 -17.25 8.54
C LEU A 33 11.05 -18.27 7.88
N PHE A 34 12.16 -17.84 7.27
CA PHE A 34 13.14 -18.74 6.65
C PHE A 34 13.78 -19.68 7.67
N VAL A 35 14.11 -19.18 8.86
CA VAL A 35 14.68 -19.99 9.93
C VAL A 35 13.66 -21.02 10.45
N ARG A 36 12.41 -20.58 10.64
CA ARG A 36 11.34 -21.42 11.21
C ARG A 36 10.84 -22.49 10.23
N GLN A 37 10.95 -22.27 8.93
CA GLN A 37 10.53 -23.22 7.88
C GLN A 37 11.21 -24.59 8.01
N GLY A 38 12.42 -24.68 8.60
CA GLY A 38 13.17 -25.92 8.79
C GLY A 38 12.68 -26.82 9.95
N THR A 39 11.62 -26.46 10.65
CA THR A 39 11.11 -27.23 11.80
C THR A 39 10.07 -28.26 11.39
N MET A 40 9.97 -29.37 12.14
CA MET A 40 9.08 -30.50 11.82
C MET A 40 7.57 -30.17 11.93
N ASP A 41 7.20 -29.08 12.59
CA ASP A 41 5.82 -28.62 12.75
C ASP A 41 5.34 -27.69 11.63
N TRP A 42 6.11 -27.59 10.53
CA TRP A 42 5.77 -26.78 9.38
C TRP A 42 4.78 -27.47 8.45
N THR A 43 3.60 -26.91 8.27
CA THR A 43 2.56 -27.41 7.37
C THR A 43 2.24 -26.40 6.28
N HIS A 44 2.13 -26.86 5.04
CA HIS A 44 1.77 -25.98 3.92
C HIS A 44 0.30 -25.55 3.99
N ILE A 45 0.06 -24.27 3.73
CA ILE A 45 -1.27 -23.69 3.69
C ILE A 45 -1.67 -23.46 2.23
N VAL A 46 -2.87 -23.86 1.85
CA VAL A 46 -3.44 -23.52 0.56
C VAL A 46 -3.96 -22.08 0.60
N LEU A 47 -3.30 -21.19 -0.13
CA LEU A 47 -3.68 -19.78 -0.16
C LEU A 47 -4.99 -19.58 -0.94
N PRO A 48 -5.95 -18.79 -0.41
CA PRO A 48 -7.18 -18.46 -1.11
C PRO A 48 -6.93 -17.77 -2.45
N SER A 49 -7.71 -18.12 -3.48
CA SER A 49 -7.62 -17.51 -4.81
C SER A 49 -7.89 -16.00 -4.84
N VAL A 50 -8.62 -15.50 -3.86
CA VAL A 50 -8.90 -14.06 -3.67
C VAL A 50 -7.61 -13.23 -3.57
N LEU A 51 -6.48 -13.80 -3.10
CA LEU A 51 -5.22 -13.07 -2.99
C LEU A 51 -4.63 -12.69 -4.36
N TYR A 52 -4.87 -13.48 -5.42
CA TYR A 52 -4.48 -13.12 -6.78
C TYR A 52 -5.25 -11.89 -7.27
N LEU A 53 -6.57 -11.88 -7.05
CA LEU A 53 -7.41 -10.73 -7.38
C LEU A 53 -6.98 -9.49 -6.59
N ASN A 54 -6.69 -9.63 -5.30
CA ASN A 54 -6.18 -8.54 -4.46
C ASN A 54 -4.88 -7.96 -5.01
N THR A 55 -3.98 -8.80 -5.50
CA THR A 55 -2.73 -8.34 -6.10
C THR A 55 -2.99 -7.51 -7.35
N LEU A 56 -3.89 -7.96 -8.23
CA LEU A 56 -4.27 -7.20 -9.42
C LEU A 56 -4.94 -5.86 -9.07
N LEU A 57 -5.82 -5.84 -8.07
CA LEU A 57 -6.48 -4.62 -7.59
C LEU A 57 -5.48 -3.60 -7.08
N LEU A 58 -4.48 -4.02 -6.30
CA LEU A 58 -3.49 -3.11 -5.75
C LEU A 58 -2.54 -2.58 -6.85
N LEU A 59 -2.15 -3.43 -7.81
CA LEU A 59 -1.38 -2.98 -8.98
C LEU A 59 -2.18 -2.02 -9.86
N ALA A 60 -3.46 -2.28 -10.11
CA ALA A 60 -4.35 -1.37 -10.82
C ALA A 60 -4.48 -0.02 -10.09
N SER A 61 -4.61 -0.04 -8.76
CA SER A 61 -4.67 1.20 -7.95
C SER A 61 -3.37 2.01 -8.03
N SER A 62 -2.23 1.33 -8.10
CA SER A 62 -0.93 1.96 -8.31
C SER A 62 -0.84 2.63 -9.70
N ALA A 63 -1.35 1.96 -10.73
CA ALA A 63 -1.41 2.52 -12.08
C ALA A 63 -2.36 3.74 -12.17
N THR A 64 -3.54 3.69 -11.53
CA THR A 64 -4.47 4.84 -11.50
C THR A 64 -3.86 6.06 -10.81
N LEU A 65 -3.09 5.88 -9.75
CA LEU A 65 -2.37 6.98 -9.10
C LEU A 65 -1.30 7.59 -10.00
N GLU A 66 -0.59 6.77 -10.79
CA GLU A 66 0.38 7.28 -11.77
C GLU A 66 -0.30 8.07 -12.89
N VAL A 67 -1.49 7.65 -13.35
CA VAL A 67 -2.29 8.44 -14.32
C VAL A 67 -2.69 9.78 -13.70
N ALA A 68 -3.12 9.81 -12.42
CA ALA A 68 -3.40 11.06 -11.71
C ALA A 68 -2.18 11.98 -11.68
N ARG A 69 -1.00 11.44 -11.39
CA ARG A 69 0.26 12.19 -11.37
C ARG A 69 0.59 12.82 -12.73
N ARG A 70 0.49 12.02 -13.79
CA ARG A 70 0.75 12.48 -15.16
C ARG A 70 -0.22 13.56 -15.63
N SER A 71 -1.50 13.47 -15.24
CA SER A 71 -2.50 14.48 -15.59
C SER A 71 -2.19 15.87 -15.01
N LEU A 72 -1.51 15.92 -13.86
CA LEU A 72 -1.06 17.18 -13.26
C LEU A 72 0.22 17.75 -13.87
N THR A 73 1.07 16.89 -14.45
CA THR A 73 2.35 17.33 -15.05
C THR A 73 2.25 17.76 -16.50
N ALA A 74 1.23 17.29 -17.23
CA ALA A 74 1.07 17.50 -18.67
C ALA A 74 0.27 18.77 -19.02
N THR A 75 -0.24 19.53 -18.03
CA THR A 75 -1.24 20.59 -18.28
C THR A 75 -0.62 21.98 -18.23
N SER A 76 -1.04 22.84 -19.19
CA SER A 76 -0.71 24.26 -19.22
C SER A 76 -1.33 25.02 -18.03
N PRO A 77 -0.75 26.17 -17.61
CA PRO A 77 -1.30 26.98 -16.50
C PRO A 77 -2.76 27.42 -16.69
N VAL A 78 -3.22 27.51 -17.93
CA VAL A 78 -4.60 27.92 -18.25
C VAL A 78 -5.64 26.86 -17.91
N ASP A 79 -5.27 25.55 -17.98
CA ASP A 79 -6.19 24.43 -17.75
C ASP A 79 -6.01 23.76 -16.37
N SER A 80 -5.36 24.44 -15.43
CA SER A 80 -4.98 23.88 -14.12
C SER A 80 -6.17 23.33 -13.32
N ASN A 81 -7.36 23.94 -13.43
CA ASN A 81 -8.57 23.51 -12.72
C ASN A 81 -9.15 22.21 -13.28
N ALA A 82 -9.16 22.07 -14.60
CA ALA A 82 -9.62 20.84 -15.27
C ALA A 82 -8.67 19.67 -14.96
N ALA A 83 -7.35 19.93 -14.95
CA ALA A 83 -6.35 18.94 -14.58
C ALA A 83 -6.46 18.50 -13.11
N ALA A 84 -6.68 19.44 -12.19
CA ALA A 84 -6.88 19.13 -10.77
C ALA A 84 -8.13 18.26 -10.54
N ARG A 85 -9.24 18.57 -11.20
CA ARG A 85 -10.48 17.74 -11.16
C ARG A 85 -10.24 16.34 -11.71
N LYS A 86 -9.55 16.23 -12.85
CA LYS A 86 -9.21 14.93 -13.46
C LYS A 86 -8.30 14.13 -12.53
N ALA A 87 -7.26 14.75 -11.97
CA ALA A 87 -6.37 14.09 -11.01
C ALA A 87 -7.12 13.63 -9.76
N SER A 88 -8.00 14.47 -9.21
CA SER A 88 -8.84 14.12 -8.06
C SER A 88 -9.70 12.89 -8.35
N ALA A 89 -10.34 12.79 -9.51
CA ALA A 89 -11.14 11.62 -9.90
C ALA A 89 -10.29 10.35 -9.93
N TRP A 90 -9.07 10.39 -10.46
CA TRP A 90 -8.15 9.26 -10.47
C TRP A 90 -7.66 8.90 -9.07
N VAL A 91 -7.39 9.88 -8.21
CA VAL A 91 -7.03 9.63 -6.80
C VAL A 91 -8.19 8.97 -6.06
N ILE A 92 -9.43 9.42 -6.26
CA ILE A 92 -10.63 8.80 -5.67
C ILE A 92 -10.77 7.34 -6.15
N LEU A 93 -10.57 7.08 -7.43
CA LEU A 93 -10.57 5.71 -7.97
C LEU A 93 -9.48 4.85 -7.29
N THR A 94 -8.29 5.40 -7.06
CA THR A 94 -7.21 4.72 -6.32
C THR A 94 -7.65 4.37 -4.90
N VAL A 95 -8.30 5.29 -4.19
CA VAL A 95 -8.86 5.06 -2.85
C VAL A 95 -9.88 3.93 -2.87
N LEU A 96 -10.82 3.93 -3.83
CA LEU A 96 -11.83 2.90 -3.96
C LEU A 96 -11.21 1.52 -4.19
N LEU A 97 -10.22 1.42 -5.10
CA LEU A 97 -9.50 0.17 -5.34
C LEU A 97 -8.74 -0.31 -4.10
N GLY A 98 -8.14 0.61 -3.34
CA GLY A 98 -7.49 0.31 -2.06
C GLY A 98 -8.46 -0.22 -1.00
N LEU A 99 -9.67 0.34 -0.93
CA LEU A 99 -10.72 -0.14 -0.03
C LEU A 99 -11.22 -1.54 -0.44
N VAL A 100 -11.41 -1.78 -1.74
CA VAL A 100 -11.79 -3.10 -2.27
C VAL A 100 -10.69 -4.13 -1.95
N PHE A 101 -9.42 -3.77 -2.06
CA PHE A 101 -8.30 -4.60 -1.61
C PHE A 101 -8.43 -4.97 -0.12
N CYS A 102 -8.74 -4.01 0.77
CA CYS A 102 -8.92 -4.28 2.20
C CYS A 102 -10.07 -5.24 2.46
N VAL A 103 -11.20 -5.09 1.76
CA VAL A 103 -12.34 -6.01 1.83
C VAL A 103 -11.95 -7.41 1.35
N GLY A 104 -11.23 -7.52 0.24
CA GLY A 104 -10.72 -8.79 -0.29
C GLY A 104 -9.72 -9.46 0.67
N GLN A 105 -8.89 -8.67 1.36
CA GLN A 105 -7.99 -9.20 2.38
C GLN A 105 -8.74 -9.78 3.58
N PHE A 106 -9.80 -9.09 4.01
CA PHE A 106 -10.67 -9.59 5.08
C PHE A 106 -11.41 -10.87 4.65
N ALA A 107 -11.86 -10.96 3.39
CA ALA A 107 -12.45 -12.17 2.84
C ALA A 107 -11.45 -13.33 2.85
N ALA A 108 -10.20 -13.11 2.44
CA ALA A 108 -9.16 -14.12 2.49
C ALA A 108 -8.91 -14.65 3.92
N TRP A 109 -8.92 -13.78 4.92
CA TRP A 109 -8.81 -14.20 6.32
C TRP A 109 -10.01 -15.01 6.80
N ARG A 110 -11.23 -14.66 6.34
CA ARG A 110 -12.45 -15.44 6.64
C ARG A 110 -12.39 -16.84 6.02
N ASP A 111 -11.94 -16.94 4.78
CA ASP A 111 -11.83 -18.22 4.06
C ASP A 111 -10.83 -19.14 4.78
N LEU A 112 -9.69 -18.64 5.21
CA LEU A 112 -8.72 -19.42 5.98
C LEU A 112 -9.26 -19.87 7.33
N ARG A 113 -10.00 -19.00 8.04
CA ARG A 113 -10.66 -19.37 9.31
C ARG A 113 -11.74 -20.43 9.10
N ALA A 114 -12.49 -20.38 8.00
CA ALA A 114 -13.48 -21.39 7.67
C ALA A 114 -12.86 -22.76 7.38
N GLN A 115 -11.59 -22.80 6.95
CA GLN A 115 -10.79 -24.01 6.80
C GLN A 115 -10.14 -24.49 8.11
N GLY A 116 -10.44 -23.84 9.25
CA GLY A 116 -9.86 -24.17 10.56
C GLY A 116 -8.43 -23.65 10.76
N ILE A 117 -7.94 -22.80 9.86
CA ILE A 117 -6.59 -22.22 9.94
C ILE A 117 -6.68 -20.89 10.70
N TYR A 118 -6.30 -20.93 11.98
CA TYR A 118 -6.27 -19.76 12.87
C TYR A 118 -4.83 -19.27 13.06
N LEU A 119 -4.69 -18.08 13.65
CA LEU A 119 -3.39 -17.49 13.99
C LEU A 119 -2.50 -18.44 14.80
N THR A 120 -3.10 -19.24 15.69
CA THR A 120 -2.42 -20.14 16.64
C THR A 120 -2.35 -21.59 16.18
N THR A 121 -2.87 -21.92 15.01
CA THR A 121 -2.94 -23.33 14.53
C THR A 121 -1.55 -23.88 14.21
N ASN A 122 -0.74 -23.11 13.47
CA ASN A 122 0.60 -23.48 13.04
C ASN A 122 1.50 -22.26 12.98
N PRO A 123 2.83 -22.39 13.13
CA PRO A 123 3.76 -21.26 12.96
C PRO A 123 3.59 -20.56 11.61
N ASN A 124 3.31 -21.33 10.58
CA ASN A 124 3.05 -20.90 9.22
C ASN A 124 1.86 -19.93 9.11
N SER A 125 0.71 -20.31 9.69
CA SER A 125 -0.47 -19.43 9.71
C SER A 125 -0.19 -18.15 10.52
N SER A 126 0.57 -18.22 11.60
CA SER A 126 0.97 -17.05 12.39
C SER A 126 1.73 -16.03 11.54
N PHE A 127 2.73 -16.46 10.76
CA PHE A 127 3.48 -15.57 9.87
C PHE A 127 2.58 -14.94 8.81
N PHE A 128 1.68 -15.73 8.18
CA PHE A 128 0.74 -15.20 7.20
C PHE A 128 -0.14 -14.10 7.79
N TYR A 129 -0.81 -14.37 8.92
CA TYR A 129 -1.70 -13.40 9.55
C TYR A 129 -0.96 -12.14 10.01
N VAL A 130 0.20 -12.28 10.65
CA VAL A 130 0.98 -11.14 11.14
C VAL A 130 1.47 -10.27 10.00
N LEU A 131 2.10 -10.86 8.96
CA LEU A 131 2.64 -10.11 7.83
C LEU A 131 1.55 -9.37 7.06
N THR A 132 0.44 -10.07 6.75
CA THR A 132 -0.67 -9.48 6.00
C THR A 132 -1.44 -8.45 6.84
N PHE A 133 -1.54 -8.62 8.16
CA PHE A 133 -2.16 -7.64 9.06
C PHE A 133 -1.34 -6.36 9.16
N ILE A 134 -0.03 -6.47 9.38
CA ILE A 134 0.87 -5.30 9.41
C ILE A 134 0.80 -4.56 8.08
N HIS A 135 0.83 -5.28 6.95
CA HIS A 135 0.67 -4.67 5.64
C HIS A 135 -0.68 -3.95 5.49
N ALA A 136 -1.79 -4.56 5.92
CA ALA A 136 -3.11 -3.94 5.88
C ALA A 136 -3.18 -2.64 6.68
N LEU A 137 -2.54 -2.57 7.85
CA LEU A 137 -2.43 -1.31 8.63
C LEU A 137 -1.70 -0.21 7.85
N HIS A 138 -0.61 -0.56 7.17
CA HIS A 138 0.13 0.40 6.34
C HIS A 138 -0.68 0.85 5.11
N VAL A 139 -1.45 -0.07 4.49
CA VAL A 139 -2.37 0.29 3.39
C VAL A 139 -3.45 1.23 3.88
N LEU A 140 -4.04 1.01 5.06
CA LEU A 140 -5.02 1.94 5.65
C LEU A 140 -4.42 3.33 5.91
N ALA A 141 -3.18 3.42 6.40
CA ALA A 141 -2.47 4.69 6.53
C ALA A 141 -2.26 5.37 5.16
N GLY A 142 -1.93 4.59 4.12
CA GLY A 142 -1.83 5.07 2.74
C GLY A 142 -3.17 5.57 2.18
N ILE A 143 -4.27 4.86 2.46
CA ILE A 143 -5.63 5.30 2.09
C ILE A 143 -5.96 6.63 2.76
N ALA A 144 -5.65 6.80 4.06
CA ALA A 144 -5.85 8.06 4.76
C ALA A 144 -5.05 9.22 4.11
N ALA A 145 -3.80 8.96 3.71
CA ALA A 145 -2.99 9.94 2.99
C ALA A 145 -3.58 10.29 1.60
N LEU A 146 -4.10 9.30 0.86
CA LEU A 146 -4.79 9.51 -0.43
C LEU A 146 -6.09 10.30 -0.27
N VAL A 147 -6.89 10.03 0.75
CA VAL A 147 -8.11 10.80 1.07
C VAL A 147 -7.76 12.24 1.41
N HIS A 148 -6.72 12.45 2.22
CA HIS A 148 -6.22 13.80 2.50
C HIS A 148 -5.76 14.52 1.22
N LEU A 149 -5.04 13.81 0.35
CA LEU A 149 -4.60 14.33 -0.95
C LEU A 149 -5.78 14.71 -1.84
N ALA A 150 -6.80 13.84 -1.96
CA ALA A 150 -8.02 14.11 -2.73
C ALA A 150 -8.75 15.36 -2.21
N GLY A 151 -8.90 15.50 -0.90
CA GLY A 151 -9.50 16.69 -0.28
C GLY A 151 -8.72 17.98 -0.59
N ARG A 152 -7.39 17.91 -0.62
CA ARG A 152 -6.55 19.06 -1.01
C ARG A 152 -6.66 19.42 -2.49
N LEU A 153 -6.83 18.43 -3.37
CA LEU A 153 -7.04 18.66 -4.79
C LEU A 153 -8.40 19.32 -5.10
N THR A 154 -9.41 19.06 -4.26
CA THR A 154 -10.78 19.59 -4.45
C THR A 154 -11.00 20.94 -3.78
N ALA A 155 -10.33 21.20 -2.64
CA ALA A 155 -10.70 22.32 -1.75
C ALA A 155 -10.09 23.68 -2.10
N SER A 156 -8.96 23.79 -2.82
CA SER A 156 -8.41 25.11 -3.17
C SER A 156 -7.21 25.06 -4.12
N HIS A 157 -7.25 25.96 -5.08
CA HIS A 157 -6.32 26.06 -6.21
C HIS A 157 -4.98 26.75 -5.90
N SER A 158 -4.83 27.42 -4.75
CA SER A 158 -3.67 28.30 -4.51
C SER A 158 -2.55 27.69 -3.64
N THR A 159 -2.79 26.58 -2.96
CA THR A 159 -1.83 26.02 -1.98
C THR A 159 -1.49 24.54 -2.18
N PHE A 160 -1.77 24.00 -3.39
CA PHE A 160 -1.43 22.60 -3.67
C PHE A 160 0.09 22.39 -3.64
N ARG A 161 0.56 21.65 -2.65
CA ARG A 161 1.97 21.27 -2.53
C ARG A 161 2.24 20.02 -3.36
N ARG A 162 2.94 20.17 -4.47
CA ARG A 162 3.38 19.05 -5.31
C ARG A 162 4.14 17.98 -4.52
N SER A 163 4.89 18.39 -3.49
CA SER A 163 5.60 17.48 -2.60
C SER A 163 4.67 16.53 -1.85
N LEU A 164 3.46 16.96 -1.47
CA LEU A 164 2.47 16.09 -0.83
C LEU A 164 2.04 14.96 -1.77
N PHE A 165 1.76 15.27 -3.04
CA PHE A 165 1.39 14.26 -4.03
C PHE A 165 2.54 13.27 -4.28
N GLU A 166 3.75 13.79 -4.52
CA GLU A 166 4.92 12.95 -4.77
C GLU A 166 5.22 12.00 -3.61
N ASN A 167 5.15 12.49 -2.37
CA ASN A 167 5.36 11.70 -1.18
C ASN A 167 4.30 10.61 -1.00
N THR A 168 3.02 10.96 -1.22
CA THR A 168 1.91 9.98 -1.15
C THR A 168 2.03 8.93 -2.26
N ALA A 169 2.45 9.33 -3.47
CA ALA A 169 2.64 8.40 -4.58
C ALA A 169 3.80 7.43 -4.32
N ILE A 170 4.95 7.92 -3.82
CA ILE A 170 6.09 7.06 -3.44
C ILE A 170 5.66 6.03 -2.40
N TYR A 171 4.96 6.48 -1.35
CA TYR A 171 4.46 5.58 -0.31
C TYR A 171 3.51 4.51 -0.87
N TRP A 172 2.54 4.90 -1.70
CA TRP A 172 1.56 3.98 -2.27
C TRP A 172 2.17 2.95 -3.21
N HIS A 173 3.07 3.38 -4.10
CA HIS A 173 3.80 2.47 -4.98
C HIS A 173 4.68 1.49 -4.19
N PHE A 174 5.32 1.97 -3.12
CA PHE A 174 6.09 1.11 -2.23
C PHE A 174 5.18 0.06 -1.56
N MET A 175 3.98 0.43 -1.11
CA MET A 175 3.02 -0.54 -0.54
C MET A 175 2.59 -1.59 -1.57
N ALA A 176 2.39 -1.20 -2.83
CA ALA A 176 2.06 -2.16 -3.89
C ALA A 176 3.21 -3.14 -4.16
N VAL A 177 4.44 -2.66 -4.23
CA VAL A 177 5.64 -3.51 -4.40
C VAL A 177 5.83 -4.43 -3.20
N LEU A 178 5.66 -3.91 -1.99
CA LEU A 178 5.75 -4.68 -0.75
C LEU A 178 4.72 -5.80 -0.71
N TRP A 179 3.48 -5.54 -1.16
CA TRP A 179 2.45 -6.57 -1.27
C TRP A 179 2.85 -7.68 -2.23
N VAL A 180 3.35 -7.34 -3.40
CA VAL A 180 3.83 -8.35 -4.37
C VAL A 180 4.91 -9.22 -3.74
N TYR A 181 5.86 -8.62 -3.04
CA TYR A 181 6.89 -9.35 -2.30
C TYR A 181 6.27 -10.29 -1.25
N LEU A 182 5.36 -9.80 -0.41
CA LEU A 182 4.69 -10.61 0.62
C LEU A 182 3.87 -11.74 0.00
N PHE A 183 3.14 -11.46 -1.07
CA PHE A 183 2.37 -12.47 -1.79
C PHE A 183 3.25 -13.58 -2.34
N LEU A 184 4.38 -13.24 -2.99
CA LEU A 184 5.34 -14.21 -3.51
C LEU A 184 6.00 -15.00 -2.37
N LEU A 185 6.39 -14.32 -1.28
CA LEU A 185 6.94 -14.97 -0.09
C LEU A 185 5.97 -16.00 0.48
N CYS A 186 4.70 -15.61 0.67
CA CYS A 186 3.65 -16.50 1.13
C CYS A 186 3.43 -17.67 0.15
N ARG A 187 3.38 -17.40 -1.15
CA ARG A 187 3.16 -18.43 -2.19
C ARG A 187 4.27 -19.46 -2.27
N MET A 188 5.52 -19.07 -1.99
CA MET A 188 6.69 -19.95 -2.10
C MET A 188 7.01 -20.69 -0.80
N LYS A 189 6.63 -20.13 0.35
CA LYS A 189 7.12 -20.58 1.65
C LYS A 189 6.02 -21.10 2.58
N LEU A 190 4.77 -20.69 2.38
CA LEU A 190 3.60 -21.10 3.15
C LEU A 190 2.76 -22.12 2.39
#